data_c687e59cea51a341d12bbdbaa9c01985
#
_entry.id   c687e59cea51a341d12bbdbaa9c01985
#
_cell.length_a   1.000
_cell.length_b   1.000
_cell.length_c   1.000
_cell.angle_alpha   90.00
_cell.angle_beta   90.00
_cell.angle_gamma   90.00
#
_symmetry.space_group_name_H-M   'P 1'
#
loop_
_entity.id
_entity.type
_entity.pdbx_description
1 polymer ?
#
loop_
_entity_poly.entity_id
_entity_poly.type
_entity_poly.pdbx_seq_one_letter_code
_entity_poly.pdbx_strand_id
1 'polypeptide(L)'
;NHEATKKNKTFFTQLKQVSRDINPLINVVDISYVDNDLGYGILPYADLHRKGSIDHFDKTKPLFTHVRGEIPPHVKPEIDLDLLEDFPVVFAGDLHSHSNTQRNIIYPGSPMTTSFHRARVKTGYLLINEKDWSWLWEEFKLPQLIRKTVTSSEEMTATDFDHTIYEVEGDIQDLAGVKNSELLDKKVVKRKSEASLIMDKDMTVQEELVEYLTYILEINADKIPDIIGTYNDYTTNIEMG
;
A
#
# COMPACT_ATOMS: atom_id res chain seq x y z
N ASN A 1 -9.21 -10.83 -3.29
CA ASN A 1 -10.22 -9.83 -2.93
C ASN A 1 -10.59 -8.92 -4.10
N HIS A 2 -9.64 -8.50 -4.91
CA HIS A 2 -9.90 -7.65 -6.09
C HIS A 2 -10.76 -8.36 -7.15
N GLU A 3 -10.75 -9.68 -7.18
CA GLU A 3 -11.43 -10.52 -8.15
C GLU A 3 -12.88 -10.86 -7.74
N ALA A 4 -13.27 -10.59 -6.49
CA ALA A 4 -14.60 -10.86 -6.01
C ALA A 4 -15.61 -9.81 -6.49
N THR A 5 -16.68 -10.25 -7.13
CA THR A 5 -17.79 -9.37 -7.53
C THR A 5 -18.95 -9.46 -6.54
N LYS A 6 -19.82 -8.42 -6.52
CA LYS A 6 -21.03 -8.38 -5.68
C LYS A 6 -22.00 -9.56 -5.89
N LYS A 7 -21.81 -10.37 -6.93
CA LYS A 7 -22.67 -11.51 -7.30
C LYS A 7 -22.00 -12.88 -7.07
N ASN A 8 -20.98 -12.96 -6.23
CA ASN A 8 -20.21 -14.18 -6.00
C ASN A 8 -19.58 -14.80 -7.29
N LYS A 9 -19.43 -13.99 -8.33
CA LYS A 9 -18.67 -14.37 -9.52
C LYS A 9 -17.27 -13.81 -9.39
N THR A 10 -16.27 -14.65 -9.59
CA THR A 10 -14.88 -14.28 -9.58
C THR A 10 -14.28 -14.53 -10.97
N PHE A 11 -13.21 -13.82 -11.29
CA PHE A 11 -12.41 -14.09 -12.49
C PHE A 11 -11.92 -15.55 -12.51
N PHE A 12 -11.61 -16.11 -11.34
CA PHE A 12 -11.19 -17.51 -11.20
C PHE A 12 -12.18 -18.52 -11.73
N THR A 13 -13.49 -18.24 -11.72
CA THR A 13 -14.50 -19.14 -12.29
C THR A 13 -14.31 -19.32 -13.81
N GLN A 14 -13.90 -18.24 -14.51
CA GLN A 14 -13.58 -18.33 -15.95
C GLN A 14 -12.20 -18.95 -16.16
N LEU A 15 -11.22 -18.59 -15.35
CA LEU A 15 -9.87 -19.13 -15.42
C LEU A 15 -9.84 -20.64 -15.21
N LYS A 16 -10.72 -21.18 -14.36
CA LYS A 16 -10.84 -22.62 -14.09
C LYS A 16 -11.12 -23.44 -15.36
N GLN A 17 -11.91 -22.92 -16.28
CA GLN A 17 -12.19 -23.58 -17.55
C GLN A 17 -10.99 -23.46 -18.50
N VAL A 18 -10.49 -22.26 -18.68
CA VAL A 18 -9.36 -21.98 -19.58
C VAL A 18 -8.08 -22.69 -19.15
N SER A 19 -7.81 -22.79 -17.84
CA SER A 19 -6.61 -23.43 -17.33
C SER A 19 -6.54 -24.93 -17.66
N ARG A 20 -7.67 -25.63 -17.65
CA ARG A 20 -7.76 -27.04 -18.04
C ARG A 20 -7.48 -27.27 -19.53
N ASP A 21 -7.88 -26.31 -20.37
CA ASP A 21 -7.59 -26.34 -21.81
C ASP A 21 -6.11 -26.13 -22.10
N ILE A 22 -5.42 -25.35 -21.26
CA ILE A 22 -3.96 -25.09 -21.38
C ILE A 22 -3.17 -26.29 -20.88
N ASN A 23 -3.49 -26.79 -19.68
CA ASN A 23 -2.82 -27.94 -19.09
C ASN A 23 -3.73 -28.60 -18.06
N PRO A 24 -4.07 -29.90 -18.23
CA PRO A 24 -4.94 -30.62 -17.30
C PRO A 24 -4.39 -30.77 -15.88
N LEU A 25 -3.10 -30.54 -15.68
CA LEU A 25 -2.48 -30.53 -14.35
C LEU A 25 -2.70 -29.21 -13.58
N ILE A 26 -3.17 -28.15 -14.25
CA ILE A 26 -3.50 -26.90 -13.59
C ILE A 26 -4.88 -27.03 -12.93
N ASN A 27 -4.90 -26.93 -11.60
CA ASN A 27 -6.13 -26.95 -10.83
C ASN A 27 -6.38 -25.56 -10.21
N VAL A 28 -7.47 -24.90 -10.62
CA VAL A 28 -7.93 -23.62 -10.06
C VAL A 28 -9.03 -23.91 -9.05
N VAL A 29 -8.77 -23.60 -7.78
CA VAL A 29 -9.68 -23.85 -6.66
C VAL A 29 -10.42 -22.55 -6.35
N ASP A 30 -11.72 -22.48 -6.64
CA ASP A 30 -12.60 -21.33 -6.45
C ASP A 30 -13.70 -21.53 -5.39
N ILE A 31 -13.74 -22.71 -4.78
CA ILE A 31 -14.60 -23.10 -3.66
C ILE A 31 -13.75 -23.75 -2.58
N SER A 32 -14.23 -23.77 -1.35
CA SER A 32 -13.56 -24.45 -0.24
C SER A 32 -13.24 -25.92 -0.58
N TYR A 33 -12.00 -26.32 -0.34
CA TYR A 33 -11.46 -27.61 -0.76
C TYR A 33 -10.60 -28.20 0.35
N VAL A 34 -10.67 -29.52 0.52
CA VAL A 34 -9.81 -30.28 1.42
C VAL A 34 -9.08 -31.34 0.59
N ASP A 35 -7.76 -31.32 0.67
CA ASP A 35 -6.91 -32.37 0.13
C ASP A 35 -6.72 -33.42 1.20
N ASN A 36 -7.30 -34.60 1.01
CA ASN A 36 -7.21 -35.69 1.99
C ASN A 36 -5.91 -36.49 1.86
N ASP A 37 -5.23 -36.45 0.74
CA ASP A 37 -4.00 -37.21 0.50
C ASP A 37 -2.80 -36.50 1.16
N LEU A 38 -2.68 -35.17 0.94
CA LEU A 38 -1.64 -34.36 1.56
C LEU A 38 -2.07 -33.76 2.91
N GLY A 39 -3.36 -33.74 3.20
CA GLY A 39 -3.90 -33.26 4.47
C GLY A 39 -3.79 -31.76 4.68
N TYR A 40 -4.38 -30.94 3.79
CA TYR A 40 -4.50 -29.50 3.94
C TYR A 40 -5.85 -28.98 3.47
N GLY A 41 -6.22 -27.79 3.94
CA GLY A 41 -7.41 -27.08 3.49
C GLY A 41 -7.09 -25.89 2.61
N ILE A 42 -7.95 -25.59 1.64
CA ILE A 42 -7.94 -24.33 0.88
C ILE A 42 -9.26 -23.61 1.12
N LEU A 43 -9.19 -22.40 1.68
CA LEU A 43 -10.33 -21.50 1.85
C LEU A 43 -10.17 -20.30 0.90
N PRO A 44 -10.83 -20.30 -0.27
CA PRO A 44 -10.79 -19.20 -1.20
C PRO A 44 -11.43 -17.94 -0.61
N TYR A 45 -10.96 -16.77 -1.07
CA TYR A 45 -11.47 -15.48 -0.63
C TYR A 45 -13.01 -15.35 -0.73
N ALA A 46 -13.60 -15.91 -1.78
CA ALA A 46 -15.05 -15.87 -1.98
C ALA A 46 -15.85 -16.57 -0.86
N ASP A 47 -15.25 -17.55 -0.19
CA ASP A 47 -15.86 -18.28 0.91
C ASP A 47 -15.46 -17.73 2.30
N LEU A 48 -14.39 -16.92 2.38
CA LEU A 48 -13.83 -16.41 3.64
C LEU A 48 -14.88 -15.73 4.53
N HIS A 49 -15.75 -14.91 3.94
CA HIS A 49 -16.78 -14.16 4.66
C HIS A 49 -18.08 -14.93 4.88
N ARG A 50 -18.16 -16.20 4.44
CA ARG A 50 -19.33 -17.02 4.66
C ARG A 50 -19.32 -17.53 6.09
N LYS A 51 -20.39 -17.32 6.83
CA LYS A 51 -20.52 -17.79 8.21
C LYS A 51 -20.32 -19.30 8.28
N GLY A 52 -19.43 -19.75 9.16
CA GLY A 52 -19.09 -21.17 9.35
C GLY A 52 -18.18 -21.77 8.26
N SER A 53 -17.65 -20.97 7.34
CA SER A 53 -16.77 -21.48 6.26
C SER A 53 -15.48 -22.10 6.80
N ILE A 54 -15.04 -21.72 7.98
CA ILE A 54 -13.81 -22.21 8.62
C ILE A 54 -14.08 -23.49 9.45
N ASP A 55 -15.31 -23.69 9.90
CA ASP A 55 -15.65 -24.72 10.88
C ASP A 55 -15.54 -26.15 10.37
N HIS A 56 -15.62 -26.34 9.05
CA HIS A 56 -15.54 -27.68 8.44
C HIS A 56 -14.12 -28.16 8.15
N PHE A 57 -13.11 -27.31 8.35
CA PHE A 57 -11.71 -27.70 8.18
C PHE A 57 -11.15 -28.37 9.45
N ASP A 58 -10.34 -29.41 9.25
CA ASP A 58 -9.60 -30.04 10.32
C ASP A 58 -8.53 -29.10 10.89
N LYS A 59 -8.71 -28.68 12.13
CA LYS A 59 -7.81 -27.74 12.83
C LYS A 59 -6.44 -28.36 13.17
N THR A 60 -6.22 -29.62 12.91
CA THR A 60 -4.88 -30.24 13.06
C THR A 60 -4.04 -30.15 11.77
N LYS A 61 -4.61 -29.60 10.71
CA LYS A 61 -4.02 -29.50 9.37
C LYS A 61 -3.78 -28.06 8.98
N PRO A 62 -2.82 -27.76 8.10
CA PRO A 62 -2.60 -26.41 7.59
C PRO A 62 -3.77 -25.91 6.72
N LEU A 63 -3.93 -24.60 6.73
CA LEU A 63 -4.92 -23.91 5.89
C LEU A 63 -4.22 -22.98 4.91
N PHE A 64 -4.62 -23.00 3.65
CA PHE A 64 -4.25 -22.02 2.64
C PHE A 64 -5.44 -21.09 2.40
N THR A 65 -5.20 -19.79 2.41
CA THR A 65 -6.27 -18.79 2.22
C THR A 65 -5.76 -17.48 1.62
N HIS A 66 -6.66 -16.54 1.42
CA HIS A 66 -6.34 -15.17 1.07
C HIS A 66 -7.08 -14.26 2.05
N VAL A 67 -6.37 -13.72 3.03
CA VAL A 67 -6.95 -12.93 4.10
C VAL A 67 -6.03 -11.78 4.47
N ARG A 68 -6.61 -10.58 4.63
CA ARG A 68 -5.88 -9.43 5.14
C ARG A 68 -5.77 -9.51 6.65
N GLY A 69 -4.53 -9.53 7.14
CA GLY A 69 -4.20 -9.40 8.53
C GLY A 69 -4.19 -7.97 9.03
N GLU A 70 -3.63 -7.76 10.20
CA GLU A 70 -3.53 -6.45 10.83
C GLU A 70 -2.18 -5.78 10.53
N ILE A 71 -2.19 -4.47 10.22
CA ILE A 71 -1.00 -3.62 10.16
C ILE A 71 -1.30 -2.33 10.95
N PRO A 72 -1.05 -2.31 12.24
CA PRO A 72 -1.32 -1.15 13.09
C PRO A 72 -0.51 0.09 12.63
N PRO A 73 -1.08 1.29 12.74
CA PRO A 73 -2.46 1.61 13.11
C PRO A 73 -3.41 1.66 11.89
N HIS A 74 -2.92 1.38 10.67
CA HIS A 74 -3.57 1.76 9.42
C HIS A 74 -4.45 0.68 8.80
N VAL A 75 -4.13 -0.60 9.02
CA VAL A 75 -4.86 -1.71 8.40
C VAL A 75 -5.48 -2.58 9.47
N LYS A 76 -6.81 -2.67 9.43
CA LYS A 76 -7.56 -3.59 10.29
C LYS A 76 -7.69 -4.95 9.61
N PRO A 77 -7.74 -6.04 10.38
CA PRO A 77 -7.96 -7.36 9.84
C PRO A 77 -9.33 -7.43 9.16
N GLU A 78 -9.43 -8.27 8.15
CA GLU A 78 -10.61 -8.42 7.32
C GLU A 78 -11.68 -9.28 8.00
N ILE A 79 -11.24 -10.25 8.79
CA ILE A 79 -12.06 -11.10 9.66
C ILE A 79 -11.45 -11.12 11.05
N ASP A 80 -12.16 -11.69 12.00
CA ASP A 80 -11.59 -11.99 13.30
C ASP A 80 -10.49 -13.07 13.15
N LEU A 81 -9.22 -12.70 13.39
CA LEU A 81 -8.09 -13.59 13.21
C LEU A 81 -8.04 -14.72 14.25
N ASP A 82 -8.76 -14.59 15.38
CA ASP A 82 -8.88 -15.64 16.38
C ASP A 82 -9.50 -16.92 15.80
N LEU A 83 -10.32 -16.78 14.75
CA LEU A 83 -10.88 -17.92 14.01
C LEU A 83 -9.84 -18.81 13.32
N LEU A 84 -8.64 -18.27 13.12
CA LEU A 84 -7.53 -18.97 12.46
C LEU A 84 -6.49 -19.53 13.43
N GLU A 85 -6.53 -19.18 14.71
CA GLU A 85 -5.50 -19.55 15.70
C GLU A 85 -5.45 -21.05 15.99
N ASP A 86 -6.56 -21.76 15.84
CA ASP A 86 -6.61 -23.22 16.08
C ASP A 86 -5.83 -24.03 15.02
N PHE A 87 -5.52 -23.45 13.86
CA PHE A 87 -4.72 -24.15 12.84
C PHE A 87 -3.23 -24.15 13.22
N PRO A 88 -2.50 -25.23 12.91
CA PRO A 88 -1.06 -25.27 13.19
C PRO A 88 -0.29 -24.20 12.41
N VAL A 89 -0.71 -23.90 11.20
CA VAL A 89 -0.18 -22.84 10.34
C VAL A 89 -1.25 -22.45 9.29
N VAL A 90 -1.29 -21.16 8.97
CA VAL A 90 -2.13 -20.62 7.90
C VAL A 90 -1.22 -19.93 6.88
N PHE A 91 -1.17 -20.42 5.66
CA PHE A 91 -0.47 -19.76 4.55
C PHE A 91 -1.44 -18.81 3.84
N ALA A 92 -1.17 -17.53 3.89
CA ALA A 92 -2.11 -16.52 3.43
C ALA A 92 -1.53 -15.57 2.38
N GLY A 93 -2.34 -15.24 1.37
CA GLY A 93 -2.10 -14.08 0.51
C GLY A 93 -2.75 -12.82 1.08
N ASP A 94 -2.62 -11.70 0.42
CA ASP A 94 -3.10 -10.33 0.58
C ASP A 94 -1.99 -9.34 1.01
N LEU A 95 -1.29 -9.59 2.10
CA LEU A 95 -0.24 -8.67 2.54
C LEU A 95 1.04 -8.85 1.71
N HIS A 96 1.52 -7.75 1.12
CA HIS A 96 2.60 -7.76 0.13
C HIS A 96 4.00 -7.88 0.72
N SER A 97 4.14 -7.88 2.04
CA SER A 97 5.44 -8.08 2.71
C SER A 97 5.40 -9.30 3.61
N HIS A 98 6.44 -10.15 3.50
CA HIS A 98 6.63 -11.26 4.41
C HIS A 98 6.79 -10.81 5.88
N SER A 99 7.30 -9.59 6.12
CA SER A 99 7.42 -9.03 7.47
C SER A 99 6.06 -8.82 8.18
N ASN A 100 4.95 -8.90 7.46
CA ASN A 100 3.60 -8.84 8.02
C ASN A 100 3.10 -10.21 8.53
N THR A 101 3.92 -11.25 8.45
CA THR A 101 3.64 -12.55 9.11
C THR A 101 3.34 -12.31 10.58
N GLN A 102 2.21 -12.85 11.04
CA GLN A 102 1.69 -12.58 12.37
C GLN A 102 0.95 -13.79 12.93
N ARG A 103 1.03 -14.03 14.25
CA ARG A 103 0.45 -15.20 14.90
C ARG A 103 0.92 -16.49 14.20
N ASN A 104 0.01 -17.36 13.80
CA ASN A 104 0.25 -18.56 12.99
C ASN A 104 0.01 -18.32 11.49
N ILE A 105 -0.20 -17.05 11.05
CA ILE A 105 -0.49 -16.68 9.66
C ILE A 105 0.79 -16.23 8.98
N ILE A 106 1.21 -16.97 7.95
CA ILE A 106 2.44 -16.78 7.20
C ILE A 106 2.10 -16.15 5.84
N TYR A 107 2.62 -14.95 5.59
CA TYR A 107 2.51 -14.27 4.31
C TYR A 107 3.78 -14.45 3.49
N PRO A 108 3.72 -15.00 2.26
CA PRO A 108 4.88 -15.02 1.37
C PRO A 108 5.31 -13.60 0.95
N GLY A 109 4.38 -12.66 0.98
CA GLY A 109 4.54 -11.36 0.39
C GLY A 109 4.24 -11.38 -1.11
N SER A 110 4.58 -10.28 -1.79
CA SER A 110 4.47 -10.18 -3.23
C SER A 110 5.75 -10.69 -3.91
N PRO A 111 5.66 -11.45 -5.00
CA PRO A 111 6.86 -11.90 -5.74
C PRO A 111 7.56 -10.74 -6.46
N MET A 112 6.84 -9.66 -6.74
CA MET A 112 7.35 -8.44 -7.37
C MET A 112 6.78 -7.21 -6.65
N THR A 113 7.42 -6.05 -6.84
CA THR A 113 6.86 -4.77 -6.36
C THR A 113 5.56 -4.46 -7.10
N THR A 114 4.53 -4.06 -6.36
CA THR A 114 3.21 -3.69 -6.89
C THR A 114 3.03 -2.18 -7.04
N SER A 115 4.00 -1.41 -6.55
CA SER A 115 4.08 0.04 -6.62
C SER A 115 5.53 0.50 -6.61
N PHE A 116 5.75 1.78 -6.93
CA PHE A 116 7.08 2.39 -6.87
C PHE A 116 7.48 2.68 -5.42
N HIS A 117 8.65 2.19 -5.03
CA HIS A 117 9.25 2.38 -3.70
C HIS A 117 10.49 3.27 -3.78
N ARG A 118 10.82 3.99 -2.71
CA ARG A 118 12.03 4.83 -2.66
C ARG A 118 13.32 4.03 -2.52
N ALA A 119 13.22 2.80 -2.06
CA ALA A 119 14.33 1.85 -1.94
C ALA A 119 13.83 0.44 -2.31
N ARG A 120 14.77 -0.46 -2.57
CA ARG A 120 14.43 -1.86 -2.80
C ARG A 120 13.75 -2.46 -1.57
N VAL A 121 12.72 -3.26 -1.81
CA VAL A 121 11.98 -4.01 -0.79
C VAL A 121 12.23 -5.51 -0.96
N LYS A 122 12.05 -6.25 0.13
CA LYS A 122 12.18 -7.70 0.08
C LYS A 122 10.94 -8.31 -0.56
N THR A 123 11.13 -8.98 -1.69
CA THR A 123 10.11 -9.77 -2.40
C THR A 123 10.57 -11.23 -2.42
N GLY A 124 9.64 -12.17 -2.38
CA GLY A 124 10.05 -13.57 -2.28
C GLY A 124 8.89 -14.56 -2.35
N TYR A 125 9.18 -15.78 -1.92
CA TYR A 125 8.25 -16.90 -1.93
C TYR A 125 8.51 -17.83 -0.74
N LEU A 126 7.56 -18.72 -0.48
CA LEU A 126 7.69 -19.77 0.51
C LEU A 126 7.99 -21.10 -0.16
N LEU A 127 9.00 -21.78 0.33
CA LEU A 127 9.19 -23.21 0.13
C LEU A 127 8.55 -23.94 1.31
N ILE A 128 7.60 -24.83 1.00
CA ILE A 128 6.83 -25.55 2.02
C ILE A 128 7.13 -27.05 1.87
N ASN A 129 7.48 -27.69 2.97
CA ASN A 129 7.66 -29.14 3.00
C ASN A 129 6.30 -29.81 3.24
N GLU A 130 5.84 -30.60 2.30
CA GLU A 130 4.54 -31.28 2.35
C GLU A 130 4.43 -32.37 3.43
N LYS A 131 5.56 -32.82 4.01
CA LYS A 131 5.57 -33.91 5.00
C LYS A 131 5.28 -33.43 6.42
N ASP A 132 5.82 -32.26 6.76
CA ASP A 132 5.76 -31.70 8.12
C ASP A 132 5.25 -30.25 8.17
N TRP A 133 4.95 -29.67 7.02
CA TRP A 133 4.47 -28.30 6.83
C TRP A 133 5.44 -27.23 7.34
N SER A 134 6.72 -27.61 7.52
CA SER A 134 7.78 -26.64 7.74
C SER A 134 7.95 -25.76 6.49
N TRP A 135 8.39 -24.55 6.68
CA TRP A 135 8.50 -23.60 5.58
C TRP A 135 9.79 -22.78 5.71
N LEU A 136 10.28 -22.31 4.56
CA LEU A 136 11.40 -21.40 4.42
C LEU A 136 11.01 -20.29 3.47
N TRP A 137 11.29 -19.05 3.85
CA TRP A 137 11.10 -17.90 2.96
C TRP A 137 12.40 -17.61 2.22
N GLU A 138 12.30 -17.48 0.89
CA GLU A 138 13.43 -17.21 0.01
C GLU A 138 13.21 -15.89 -0.73
N GLU A 139 14.26 -15.05 -0.80
CA GLU A 139 14.21 -13.75 -1.46
C GLU A 139 14.42 -13.88 -2.97
N PHE A 140 13.56 -13.21 -3.75
CA PHE A 140 13.75 -13.03 -5.18
C PHE A 140 14.73 -11.91 -5.49
N LYS A 141 15.62 -12.16 -6.44
CA LYS A 141 16.48 -11.14 -7.04
C LYS A 141 15.91 -10.70 -8.39
N LEU A 142 14.72 -10.10 -8.36
CA LEU A 142 14.01 -9.62 -9.54
C LEU A 142 14.10 -8.10 -9.67
N PRO A 143 13.89 -7.54 -10.88
CA PRO A 143 13.72 -6.10 -11.09
C PRO A 143 12.59 -5.53 -10.23
N GLN A 144 12.76 -4.31 -9.75
CA GLN A 144 11.78 -3.63 -8.90
C GLN A 144 11.39 -2.27 -9.48
N LEU A 145 10.22 -1.79 -9.08
CA LEU A 145 9.74 -0.45 -9.38
C LEU A 145 10.34 0.52 -8.36
N ILE A 146 11.26 1.37 -8.80
CA ILE A 146 11.99 2.30 -7.93
C ILE A 146 11.64 3.75 -8.30
N ARG A 147 11.36 4.57 -7.30
CA ARG A 147 11.16 6.01 -7.44
C ARG A 147 12.28 6.74 -6.72
N LYS A 148 13.00 7.61 -7.42
CA LYS A 148 14.06 8.45 -6.84
C LYS A 148 13.65 9.91 -6.88
N THR A 149 14.09 10.70 -5.91
CA THR A 149 13.99 12.14 -5.93
C THR A 149 15.34 12.70 -6.36
N VAL A 150 15.32 13.60 -7.34
CA VAL A 150 16.49 14.32 -7.87
C VAL A 150 16.19 15.80 -7.93
N THR A 151 17.23 16.62 -8.03
CA THR A 151 17.10 18.07 -8.10
C THR A 151 17.20 18.62 -9.53
N SER A 152 17.69 17.81 -10.47
CA SER A 152 17.84 18.18 -11.86
C SER A 152 17.38 17.05 -12.79
N SER A 153 16.85 17.41 -13.96
CA SER A 153 16.53 16.44 -15.02
C SER A 153 17.74 15.71 -15.57
N GLU A 154 18.95 16.27 -15.43
CA GLU A 154 20.21 15.66 -15.86
C GLU A 154 20.61 14.44 -15.01
N GLU A 155 20.09 14.37 -13.78
CA GLU A 155 20.31 13.24 -12.89
C GLU A 155 19.42 12.04 -13.21
N MET A 156 18.41 12.21 -14.06
CA MET A 156 17.51 11.13 -14.47
C MET A 156 18.21 10.19 -15.47
N THR A 157 18.51 9.00 -15.02
CA THR A 157 19.15 7.96 -15.86
C THR A 157 18.33 6.69 -15.90
N ALA A 158 18.21 6.08 -17.06
CA ALA A 158 17.63 4.74 -17.18
C ALA A 158 18.51 3.73 -16.43
N THR A 159 17.87 2.73 -15.84
CA THR A 159 18.57 1.66 -15.14
C THR A 159 18.39 0.35 -15.89
N ASP A 160 19.43 -0.47 -15.98
CA ASP A 160 19.41 -1.71 -16.77
C ASP A 160 18.61 -2.84 -16.08
N PHE A 161 18.49 -2.78 -14.76
CA PHE A 161 17.87 -3.87 -13.98
C PHE A 161 16.53 -3.48 -13.37
N ASP A 162 16.47 -2.38 -12.64
CA ASP A 162 15.23 -1.91 -12.01
C ASP A 162 14.49 -0.96 -12.94
N HIS A 163 13.16 -0.94 -12.89
CA HIS A 163 12.40 0.11 -13.55
C HIS A 163 12.35 1.35 -12.64
N THR A 164 13.17 2.34 -12.96
CA THR A 164 13.31 3.56 -12.16
C THR A 164 12.62 4.74 -12.81
N ILE A 165 11.80 5.46 -12.03
CA ILE A 165 11.22 6.75 -12.37
C ILE A 165 11.68 7.81 -11.37
N TYR A 166 11.51 9.07 -11.73
CA TYR A 166 12.07 10.20 -10.99
C TYR A 166 11.02 11.25 -10.62
N GLU A 167 11.10 11.73 -9.40
CA GLU A 167 10.48 12.98 -8.97
C GLU A 167 11.57 14.05 -9.02
N VAL A 168 11.36 15.11 -9.80
CA VAL A 168 12.27 16.26 -9.81
C VAL A 168 11.76 17.29 -8.81
N GLU A 169 12.56 17.59 -7.80
CA GLU A 169 12.25 18.56 -6.75
C GLU A 169 13.06 19.84 -6.96
N GLY A 170 12.40 21.00 -7.05
CA GLY A 170 13.05 22.28 -7.26
C GLY A 170 12.10 23.46 -7.15
N ASP A 171 12.64 24.66 -7.38
CA ASP A 171 11.85 25.88 -7.48
C ASP A 171 11.00 25.88 -8.75
N ILE A 172 9.92 26.67 -8.77
CA ILE A 172 8.99 26.74 -9.91
C ILE A 172 9.71 27.06 -11.21
N GLN A 173 10.73 27.95 -11.16
CA GLN A 173 11.50 28.36 -12.34
C GLN A 173 12.33 27.19 -12.89
N ASP A 174 12.99 26.45 -12.04
CA ASP A 174 13.79 25.27 -12.42
C ASP A 174 12.92 24.16 -12.99
N LEU A 175 11.78 23.91 -12.33
CA LEU A 175 10.81 22.89 -12.76
C LEU A 175 10.13 23.22 -14.10
N ALA A 176 10.02 24.50 -14.45
CA ALA A 176 9.47 24.91 -15.75
C ALA A 176 10.34 24.45 -16.93
N GLY A 177 11.67 24.36 -16.72
CA GLY A 177 12.63 23.88 -17.71
C GLY A 177 12.68 22.36 -17.90
N VAL A 178 12.15 21.59 -16.93
CA VAL A 178 12.18 20.13 -16.98
C VAL A 178 11.19 19.62 -18.05
N LYS A 179 11.69 18.89 -19.04
CA LYS A 179 10.86 18.31 -20.11
C LYS A 179 10.24 16.98 -19.65
N ASN A 180 9.05 16.69 -20.18
CA ASN A 180 8.41 15.40 -19.95
C ASN A 180 9.23 14.29 -20.63
N SER A 181 9.42 13.17 -19.92
CA SER A 181 10.07 11.96 -20.43
C SER A 181 9.44 10.74 -19.75
N GLU A 182 9.72 9.56 -20.25
CA GLU A 182 9.28 8.28 -19.65
C GLU A 182 9.89 8.06 -18.27
N LEU A 183 10.99 8.71 -17.96
CA LEU A 183 11.63 8.64 -16.65
C LEU A 183 11.01 9.61 -15.62
N LEU A 184 10.30 10.63 -16.06
CA LEU A 184 9.70 11.63 -15.19
C LEU A 184 8.33 11.18 -14.69
N ASP A 185 8.20 10.94 -13.38
CA ASP A 185 6.92 10.70 -12.73
C ASP A 185 6.19 12.02 -12.45
N LYS A 186 6.84 12.92 -11.72
CA LYS A 186 6.26 14.21 -11.36
C LYS A 186 7.31 15.27 -11.03
N LYS A 187 6.87 16.52 -11.06
CA LYS A 187 7.61 17.70 -10.61
C LYS A 187 7.08 18.09 -9.23
N VAL A 188 7.98 18.27 -8.28
CA VAL A 188 7.64 18.59 -6.89
C VAL A 188 8.24 19.94 -6.55
N VAL A 189 7.40 20.92 -6.23
CA VAL A 189 7.87 22.23 -5.81
C VAL A 189 8.46 22.09 -4.40
N LYS A 190 9.73 22.43 -4.27
CA LYS A 190 10.40 22.47 -2.98
C LYS A 190 9.79 23.62 -2.17
N ARG A 191 9.14 23.27 -1.06
CA ARG A 191 8.69 24.30 -0.11
C ARG A 191 9.91 24.87 0.57
N LYS A 192 10.16 26.18 0.41
CA LYS A 192 11.29 26.88 1.04
C LYS A 192 11.17 27.01 2.56
N SER A 193 10.01 26.75 3.11
CA SER A 193 9.79 26.94 4.55
C SER A 193 9.97 25.64 5.32
N GLU A 194 11.11 25.51 5.99
CA GLU A 194 11.22 24.74 7.24
C GLU A 194 10.60 25.53 8.42
N ALA A 195 9.92 26.64 8.16
CA ALA A 195 9.16 27.37 9.16
C ALA A 195 8.00 26.51 9.61
N SER A 196 8.20 25.71 10.64
CA SER A 196 7.10 25.20 11.45
C SER A 196 6.41 26.44 12.03
N LEU A 197 5.17 26.69 11.60
CA LEU A 197 4.29 27.61 12.32
C LEU A 197 4.24 27.12 13.76
N ILE A 198 4.81 27.87 14.65
CA ILE A 198 4.64 27.66 16.10
C ILE A 198 3.24 28.20 16.42
N MET A 199 2.22 27.39 16.15
CA MET A 199 0.85 27.72 16.54
C MET A 199 0.72 27.44 18.04
N ASP A 200 0.65 28.47 18.83
CA ASP A 200 0.27 28.37 20.24
C ASP A 200 -1.27 28.25 20.32
N LYS A 201 -1.77 27.42 21.24
CA LYS A 201 -3.20 27.22 21.45
C LYS A 201 -3.97 28.49 21.84
N ASP A 202 -3.24 29.50 22.30
CA ASP A 202 -3.78 30.77 22.77
C ASP A 202 -3.66 31.88 21.70
N MET A 203 -3.14 31.60 20.52
CA MET A 203 -3.07 32.56 19.41
C MET A 203 -4.46 32.85 18.83
N THR A 204 -4.69 34.10 18.54
CA THR A 204 -5.86 34.54 17.76
C THR A 204 -5.69 34.24 16.30
N VAL A 205 -6.79 34.08 15.55
CA VAL A 205 -6.76 33.85 14.08
C VAL A 205 -5.95 34.94 13.35
N GLN A 206 -5.95 36.17 13.86
CA GLN A 206 -5.12 37.26 13.32
C GLN A 206 -3.64 37.02 13.52
N GLU A 207 -3.24 36.60 14.71
CA GLU A 207 -1.84 36.27 15.01
C GLU A 207 -1.37 35.07 14.18
N GLU A 208 -2.20 34.05 14.03
CA GLU A 208 -1.93 32.92 13.13
C GLU A 208 -1.76 33.36 11.67
N LEU A 209 -2.61 34.29 11.20
CA LEU A 209 -2.51 34.85 9.87
C LEU A 209 -1.23 35.67 9.68
N VAL A 210 -0.81 36.48 10.66
CA VAL A 210 0.45 37.23 10.62
C VAL A 210 1.64 36.27 10.53
N GLU A 211 1.66 35.19 11.34
CA GLU A 211 2.71 34.17 11.31
C GLU A 211 2.75 33.50 9.92
N TYR A 212 1.59 33.14 9.39
CA TYR A 212 1.48 32.52 8.06
C TYR A 212 2.00 33.45 6.95
N LEU A 213 1.60 34.70 6.96
CA LEU A 213 2.05 35.71 5.98
C LEU A 213 3.56 35.98 6.09
N THR A 214 4.08 35.98 7.31
CA THR A 214 5.50 36.27 7.57
C THR A 214 6.39 35.09 7.21
N TYR A 215 6.07 33.88 7.71
CA TYR A 215 7.00 32.76 7.68
C TYR A 215 6.69 31.73 6.57
N ILE A 216 5.44 31.66 6.07
CA ILE A 216 5.09 30.72 5.01
C ILE A 216 5.04 31.42 3.66
N LEU A 217 4.41 32.58 3.58
CA LEU A 217 4.32 33.33 2.32
C LEU A 217 5.46 34.36 2.15
N GLU A 218 6.29 34.57 3.18
CA GLU A 218 7.42 35.48 3.17
C GLU A 218 7.03 36.90 2.66
N ILE A 219 5.83 37.35 3.03
CA ILE A 219 5.32 38.66 2.67
C ILE A 219 6.16 39.73 3.37
N ASN A 220 6.52 40.80 2.65
CA ASN A 220 7.27 41.88 3.18
C ASN A 220 6.53 42.55 4.36
N ALA A 221 7.19 42.75 5.50
CA ALA A 221 6.60 43.19 6.77
C ALA A 221 5.77 44.49 6.66
N ASP A 222 6.14 45.37 5.70
CA ASP A 222 5.43 46.62 5.44
C ASP A 222 4.04 46.44 4.80
N LYS A 223 3.79 45.27 4.15
CA LYS A 223 2.50 44.92 3.51
C LYS A 223 1.55 44.14 4.41
N ILE A 224 2.04 43.50 5.44
CA ILE A 224 1.24 42.68 6.35
C ILE A 224 0.08 43.47 6.99
N PRO A 225 0.28 44.72 7.51
CA PRO A 225 -0.80 45.50 8.09
C PRO A 225 -1.96 45.76 7.14
N ASP A 226 -1.67 46.04 5.86
CA ASP A 226 -2.72 46.30 4.85
C ASP A 226 -3.55 45.04 4.57
N ILE A 227 -2.91 43.86 4.51
CA ILE A 227 -3.57 42.58 4.31
C ILE A 227 -4.45 42.26 5.52
N ILE A 228 -3.97 42.44 6.72
CA ILE A 228 -4.74 42.24 7.95
C ILE A 228 -5.90 43.22 8.04
N GLY A 229 -5.72 44.46 7.65
CA GLY A 229 -6.80 45.45 7.58
C GLY A 229 -7.92 44.98 6.63
N THR A 230 -7.56 44.52 5.43
CA THR A 230 -8.52 43.98 4.47
C THR A 230 -9.28 42.74 4.99
N TYR A 231 -8.56 41.85 5.66
CA TYR A 231 -9.17 40.67 6.31
C TYR A 231 -10.19 41.08 7.39
N ASN A 232 -9.87 42.05 8.24
CA ASN A 232 -10.76 42.51 9.28
C ASN A 232 -12.00 43.21 8.74
N ASP A 233 -11.86 44.05 7.72
CA ASP A 233 -12.99 44.68 7.04
C ASP A 233 -13.93 43.66 6.44
N TYR A 234 -13.39 42.57 5.87
CA TYR A 234 -14.18 41.50 5.28
C TYR A 234 -14.93 40.68 6.33
N THR A 235 -14.28 40.30 7.43
CA THR A 235 -14.89 39.52 8.52
C THR A 235 -15.98 40.31 9.26
N THR A 236 -15.75 41.59 9.49
CA THR A 236 -16.74 42.47 10.14
C THR A 236 -18.02 42.62 9.29
N ASN A 237 -17.89 42.66 7.97
CA ASN A 237 -19.02 42.76 7.06
C ASN A 237 -19.86 41.45 6.98
N ILE A 238 -19.27 40.29 7.28
CA ILE A 238 -19.99 39.00 7.34
C ILE A 238 -20.81 38.88 8.62
N GLU A 239 -20.32 39.41 9.75
CA GLU A 239 -21.01 39.34 11.03
C GLU A 239 -22.22 40.30 11.15
N MET A 240 -22.30 41.31 10.27
CA MET A 240 -23.39 42.30 10.25
C MET A 240 -24.48 42.03 9.21
N GLY A 241 -24.39 40.97 8.43
CA GLY A 241 -25.36 40.53 7.40
C GLY A 241 -26.08 39.26 7.76
#